data_abae04d76e6581f268ae405bfe88b7d2
#
_entry.id   abae04d76e6581f268ae405bfe88b7d2
#
_cell.length_a   1.000
_cell.length_b   1.000
_cell.length_c   1.000
_cell.angle_alpha   90.00
_cell.angle_beta   90.00
_cell.angle_gamma   90.00
#
_symmetry.space_group_name_H-M   'P 1'
#
loop_
_entity.id
_entity.type
_entity.pdbx_description
1 polymer ?
#
loop_
_entity_poly.entity_id
_entity_poly.type
_entity_poly.pdbx_seq_one_letter_code
_entity_poly.pdbx_strand_id
1 'polypeptide(L)'
;MEQRVSIRTIGGIDLWVEEGGRENGPTLLLMHGLSGTGEIWGGVREILAEKWPGRWIIPDMRGHGRSAHSETYGIGSHAADMAALLDGADNPVLAGHSMGGLVGIMLASGLFGITPKTVITAGVKVDWTAEEHAGMAKLIDMPVRWFDSDMEARERFVLVTGLKDTVAPESDLARTGVVEKNGKWRLAADSRAATVAYADTRDIYRAARAPVVLAAGERDRMVTVEELQTLDPAARGLSGVGHNAHVENPQAFWELIADAAGISE
;
A
#
# COMPACT_ATOMS: atom_id res chain seq x y z
N MET A 1 -0.96 22.34 -6.50
CA MET A 1 -0.60 22.51 -5.06
C MET A 1 0.85 22.08 -4.90
N GLU A 2 1.65 22.82 -4.15
CA GLU A 2 3.01 22.39 -3.83
C GLU A 2 2.96 21.09 -3.01
N GLN A 3 3.91 20.19 -3.23
CA GLN A 3 4.05 18.96 -2.44
C GLN A 3 4.24 19.33 -0.97
N ARG A 4 3.47 18.73 -0.08
CA ARG A 4 3.54 18.99 1.36
C ARG A 4 3.47 17.69 2.17
N VAL A 5 4.12 17.72 3.32
CA VAL A 5 4.08 16.65 4.32
C VAL A 5 3.39 17.16 5.57
N SER A 6 2.56 16.34 6.18
CA SER A 6 1.87 16.65 7.43
C SER A 6 1.69 15.41 8.31
N ILE A 7 1.51 15.62 9.59
CA ILE A 7 0.99 14.60 10.51
C ILE A 7 -0.51 14.84 10.65
N ARG A 8 -1.29 13.80 10.42
CA ARG A 8 -2.75 13.80 10.56
C ARG A 8 -3.13 12.86 11.72
N THR A 9 -3.70 13.41 12.79
CA THR A 9 -4.21 12.58 13.90
C THR A 9 -5.61 12.08 13.55
N ILE A 10 -5.75 10.78 13.35
CA ILE A 10 -6.99 10.10 12.95
C ILE A 10 -7.31 9.02 13.98
N GLY A 11 -8.45 9.12 14.65
CA GLY A 11 -8.84 8.16 15.69
C GLY A 11 -7.80 8.00 16.81
N GLY A 12 -7.03 9.07 17.10
CA GLY A 12 -5.96 9.06 18.08
C GLY A 12 -4.62 8.49 17.56
N ILE A 13 -4.52 8.18 16.28
CA ILE A 13 -3.29 7.67 15.63
C ILE A 13 -2.70 8.77 14.74
N ASP A 14 -1.43 9.09 14.94
CA ASP A 14 -0.70 10.05 14.12
C ASP A 14 -0.20 9.38 12.84
N LEU A 15 -0.74 9.79 11.70
CA LEU A 15 -0.33 9.32 10.39
C LEU A 15 0.56 10.36 9.71
N TRP A 16 1.69 9.92 9.20
CA TRP A 16 2.49 10.70 8.26
C TRP A 16 1.82 10.66 6.89
N VAL A 17 1.58 11.82 6.30
CA VAL A 17 0.85 11.95 5.04
C VAL A 17 1.59 12.93 4.14
N GLU A 18 1.87 12.49 2.93
CA GLU A 18 2.34 13.33 1.84
C GLU A 18 1.21 13.61 0.87
N GLU A 19 1.08 14.85 0.42
CA GLU A 19 0.03 15.30 -0.48
C GLU A 19 0.63 16.21 -1.55
N GLY A 20 0.04 16.17 -2.74
CA GLY A 20 0.45 17.06 -3.82
C GLY A 20 -0.58 17.10 -4.95
N GLY A 21 -0.16 17.65 -6.09
CA GLY A 21 -0.99 17.78 -7.26
C GLY A 21 -1.81 19.08 -7.26
N ARG A 22 -3.04 19.06 -7.79
CA ARG A 22 -3.90 20.22 -8.01
C ARG A 22 -5.09 20.20 -7.05
N GLU A 23 -5.50 21.35 -6.52
CA GLU A 23 -6.65 21.45 -5.58
C GLU A 23 -7.96 21.03 -6.24
N ASN A 24 -8.15 21.42 -7.49
CA ASN A 24 -9.35 21.08 -8.26
C ASN A 24 -9.10 19.83 -9.09
N GLY A 25 -10.06 18.90 -9.07
CA GLY A 25 -9.96 17.62 -9.81
C GLY A 25 -10.10 16.40 -8.92
N PRO A 26 -9.94 15.21 -9.49
CA PRO A 26 -10.13 13.96 -8.75
C PRO A 26 -9.06 13.75 -7.68
N THR A 27 -9.44 13.19 -6.55
CA THR A 27 -8.50 12.77 -5.51
C THR A 27 -8.04 11.34 -5.76
N LEU A 28 -6.73 11.11 -5.72
CA LEU A 28 -6.09 9.78 -5.77
C LEU A 28 -5.44 9.47 -4.42
N LEU A 29 -5.77 8.34 -3.83
CA LEU A 29 -5.10 7.81 -2.64
C LEU A 29 -4.25 6.60 -3.03
N LEU A 30 -2.95 6.62 -2.66
CA LEU A 30 -2.02 5.52 -2.88
C LEU A 30 -1.65 4.84 -1.56
N MET A 31 -1.86 3.53 -1.47
CA MET A 31 -1.71 2.75 -0.25
C MET A 31 -0.64 1.67 -0.43
N HIS A 32 0.38 1.67 0.43
CA HIS A 32 1.50 0.72 0.36
C HIS A 32 1.17 -0.68 0.91
N GLY A 33 2.01 -1.66 0.58
CA GLY A 33 1.93 -3.03 1.10
C GLY A 33 2.46 -3.17 2.54
N LEU A 34 2.27 -4.36 3.11
CA LEU A 34 2.77 -4.71 4.45
C LEU A 34 4.29 -4.47 4.53
N SER A 35 4.73 -3.91 5.63
CA SER A 35 6.11 -3.50 5.92
C SER A 35 6.65 -2.37 5.03
N GLY A 36 5.91 -1.91 4.02
CA GLY A 36 6.28 -0.78 3.17
C GLY A 36 6.10 0.58 3.85
N THR A 37 6.35 1.63 3.09
CA THR A 37 6.10 3.04 3.45
C THR A 37 5.54 3.78 2.25
N GLY A 38 5.04 5.00 2.42
CA GLY A 38 4.58 5.83 1.30
C GLY A 38 5.67 6.11 0.25
N GLU A 39 6.93 6.06 0.63
CA GLU A 39 8.06 6.32 -0.27
C GLU A 39 8.20 5.27 -1.40
N ILE A 40 7.61 4.07 -1.27
CA ILE A 40 7.59 3.09 -2.37
C ILE A 40 6.87 3.61 -3.61
N TRP A 41 6.05 4.66 -3.47
CA TRP A 41 5.35 5.31 -4.56
C TRP A 41 6.18 6.38 -5.28
N GLY A 42 7.46 6.57 -4.91
CA GLY A 42 8.32 7.65 -5.42
C GLY A 42 8.31 7.75 -6.94
N GLY A 43 8.55 6.66 -7.66
CA GLY A 43 8.52 6.66 -9.13
C GLY A 43 7.14 6.95 -9.74
N VAL A 44 6.06 6.47 -9.11
CA VAL A 44 4.69 6.80 -9.52
C VAL A 44 4.37 8.25 -9.20
N ARG A 45 4.79 8.76 -8.03
CA ARG A 45 4.61 10.15 -7.59
C ARG A 45 5.21 11.16 -8.57
N GLU A 46 6.39 10.88 -9.13
CA GLU A 46 7.02 11.71 -10.16
C GLU A 46 6.12 11.83 -11.39
N ILE A 47 5.53 10.74 -11.85
CA ILE A 47 4.60 10.72 -12.98
C ILE A 47 3.30 11.48 -12.63
N LEU A 48 2.78 11.30 -11.41
CA LEU A 48 1.56 11.99 -10.96
C LEU A 48 1.74 13.51 -10.90
N ALA A 49 2.92 14.00 -10.56
CA ALA A 49 3.20 15.43 -10.51
C ALA A 49 2.96 16.13 -11.86
N GLU A 50 3.17 15.42 -12.96
CA GLU A 50 2.98 15.91 -14.31
C GLU A 50 1.60 15.58 -14.89
N LYS A 51 1.15 14.32 -14.71
CA LYS A 51 0.02 13.76 -15.45
C LYS A 51 -1.30 13.69 -14.67
N TRP A 52 -1.28 13.63 -13.32
CA TRP A 52 -2.52 13.54 -12.57
C TRP A 52 -3.27 14.88 -12.54
N PRO A 53 -4.56 14.94 -12.94
CA PRO A 53 -5.27 16.21 -13.07
C PRO A 53 -5.78 16.79 -11.74
N GLY A 54 -5.59 16.11 -10.63
CA GLY A 54 -6.13 16.48 -9.32
C GLY A 54 -5.14 16.34 -8.17
N ARG A 55 -5.67 16.16 -6.97
CA ARG A 55 -4.90 15.95 -5.73
C ARG A 55 -4.52 14.47 -5.59
N TRP A 56 -3.34 14.20 -5.08
CA TRP A 56 -2.95 12.87 -4.62
C TRP A 56 -2.53 12.86 -3.15
N ILE A 57 -2.73 11.72 -2.48
CA ILE A 57 -2.45 11.50 -1.05
C ILE A 57 -1.67 10.19 -0.94
N ILE A 58 -0.54 10.22 -0.23
CA ILE A 58 0.34 9.08 0.02
C ILE A 58 0.63 9.02 1.53
N PRO A 59 -0.06 8.19 2.31
CA PRO A 59 0.24 7.99 3.71
C PRO A 59 1.31 6.92 3.94
N ASP A 60 2.03 7.01 5.05
CA ASP A 60 2.49 5.84 5.75
C ASP A 60 1.28 5.31 6.57
N MET A 61 0.83 4.08 6.33
CA MET A 61 -0.32 3.56 7.06
C MET A 61 0.05 3.25 8.51
N ARG A 62 -0.96 3.18 9.42
CA ARG A 62 -0.74 2.86 10.84
C ARG A 62 0.26 1.72 11.04
N GLY A 63 1.18 1.89 11.97
CA GLY A 63 2.20 0.89 12.27
C GLY A 63 3.32 0.76 11.25
N HIS A 64 3.42 1.67 10.27
CA HIS A 64 4.45 1.63 9.24
C HIS A 64 5.18 2.97 9.11
N GLY A 65 6.42 2.91 8.66
CA GLY A 65 7.22 4.08 8.32
C GLY A 65 7.28 5.10 9.45
N ARG A 66 6.84 6.32 9.14
CA ARG A 66 6.85 7.48 10.03
C ARG A 66 5.55 7.66 10.83
N SER A 67 4.56 6.78 10.58
CA SER A 67 3.28 6.79 11.29
C SER A 67 3.35 6.07 12.64
N ALA A 68 2.45 6.46 13.56
CA ALA A 68 2.39 5.86 14.88
C ALA A 68 1.98 4.37 14.84
N HIS A 69 2.47 3.61 15.81
CA HIS A 69 2.00 2.27 16.08
C HIS A 69 0.63 2.31 16.76
N SER A 70 -0.11 1.20 16.69
CA SER A 70 -1.47 1.05 17.22
C SER A 70 -1.62 -0.26 18.00
N GLU A 71 -2.70 -0.38 18.75
CA GLU A 71 -3.11 -1.64 19.36
C GLU A 71 -3.90 -2.54 18.39
N THR A 72 -4.38 -1.98 17.26
CA THR A 72 -5.20 -2.70 16.28
C THR A 72 -4.71 -2.48 14.84
N TYR A 73 -4.55 -3.57 14.10
CA TYR A 73 -4.05 -3.57 12.73
C TYR A 73 -4.94 -4.36 11.75
N GLY A 74 -6.15 -4.75 12.14
CA GLY A 74 -7.08 -5.40 11.23
C GLY A 74 -7.41 -4.52 10.02
N ILE A 75 -7.80 -5.15 8.90
CA ILE A 75 -8.08 -4.49 7.64
C ILE A 75 -9.07 -3.33 7.78
N GLY A 76 -10.09 -3.47 8.63
CA GLY A 76 -11.09 -2.43 8.93
C GLY A 76 -10.48 -1.20 9.62
N SER A 77 -9.44 -1.37 10.46
CA SER A 77 -8.76 -0.25 11.11
C SER A 77 -7.97 0.57 10.09
N HIS A 78 -7.25 -0.08 9.17
CA HIS A 78 -6.59 0.60 8.06
C HIS A 78 -7.59 1.32 7.15
N ALA A 79 -8.71 0.66 6.82
CA ALA A 79 -9.75 1.27 5.98
C ALA A 79 -10.38 2.51 6.65
N ALA A 80 -10.61 2.49 7.97
CA ALA A 80 -11.14 3.65 8.69
C ALA A 80 -10.18 4.86 8.64
N ASP A 81 -8.87 4.63 8.77
CA ASP A 81 -7.88 5.71 8.63
C ASP A 81 -7.92 6.31 7.23
N MET A 82 -7.92 5.46 6.22
CA MET A 82 -7.90 5.91 4.82
C MET A 82 -9.20 6.64 4.46
N ALA A 83 -10.34 6.21 4.98
CA ALA A 83 -11.61 6.91 4.83
C ALA A 83 -11.54 8.32 5.41
N ALA A 84 -10.95 8.48 6.60
CA ALA A 84 -10.80 9.80 7.23
C ALA A 84 -9.82 10.72 6.47
N LEU A 85 -8.81 10.17 5.79
CA LEU A 85 -7.93 10.96 4.89
C LEU A 85 -8.67 11.45 3.64
N LEU A 86 -9.73 10.76 3.24
CA LEU A 86 -10.57 11.08 2.08
C LEU A 86 -11.77 11.95 2.43
N ASP A 87 -11.86 12.45 3.67
CA ASP A 87 -12.98 13.31 4.07
C ASP A 87 -13.13 14.51 3.11
N GLY A 88 -14.35 14.70 2.61
CA GLY A 88 -14.68 15.71 1.61
C GLY A 88 -14.26 15.39 0.17
N ALA A 89 -13.63 14.23 -0.10
CA ALA A 89 -13.32 13.83 -1.47
C ALA A 89 -14.55 13.22 -2.16
N ASP A 90 -14.89 13.74 -3.33
CA ASP A 90 -15.97 13.18 -4.15
C ASP A 90 -15.42 12.13 -5.11
N ASN A 91 -16.01 10.92 -5.06
CA ASN A 91 -15.66 9.79 -5.92
C ASN A 91 -14.13 9.57 -6.10
N PRO A 92 -13.36 9.40 -5.00
CA PRO A 92 -11.90 9.28 -5.10
C PRO A 92 -11.49 8.05 -5.90
N VAL A 93 -10.34 8.12 -6.55
CA VAL A 93 -9.65 6.97 -7.13
C VAL A 93 -8.74 6.39 -6.07
N LEU A 94 -8.78 5.07 -5.88
CA LEU A 94 -7.94 4.36 -4.91
C LEU A 94 -6.94 3.48 -5.65
N ALA A 95 -5.68 3.57 -5.28
CA ALA A 95 -4.63 2.69 -5.81
C ALA A 95 -3.86 2.05 -4.65
N GLY A 96 -3.63 0.75 -4.71
CA GLY A 96 -2.98 0.05 -3.62
C GLY A 96 -2.14 -1.14 -4.07
N HIS A 97 -1.06 -1.36 -3.33
CA HIS A 97 -0.20 -2.52 -3.48
C HIS A 97 -0.45 -3.51 -2.34
N SER A 98 -0.65 -4.80 -2.66
CA SER A 98 -0.75 -5.89 -1.68
C SER A 98 -1.76 -5.55 -0.57
N MET A 99 -1.34 -5.43 0.70
CA MET A 99 -2.17 -4.98 1.83
C MET A 99 -2.96 -3.71 1.49
N GLY A 100 -2.33 -2.68 0.91
CA GLY A 100 -2.98 -1.44 0.54
C GLY A 100 -4.05 -1.62 -0.54
N GLY A 101 -3.87 -2.58 -1.44
CA GLY A 101 -4.90 -2.98 -2.40
C GLY A 101 -6.12 -3.57 -1.71
N LEU A 102 -5.93 -4.46 -0.74
CA LEU A 102 -7.02 -5.05 0.04
C LEU A 102 -7.76 -3.99 0.87
N VAL A 103 -7.03 -3.00 1.44
CA VAL A 103 -7.64 -1.83 2.11
C VAL A 103 -8.52 -1.04 1.14
N GLY A 104 -8.05 -0.81 -0.08
CA GLY A 104 -8.82 -0.14 -1.12
C GLY A 104 -10.12 -0.89 -1.48
N ILE A 105 -10.04 -2.22 -1.63
CA ILE A 105 -11.23 -3.06 -1.89
C ILE A 105 -12.21 -2.99 -0.71
N MET A 106 -11.71 -3.01 0.54
CA MET A 106 -12.55 -2.86 1.73
C MET A 106 -13.27 -1.51 1.75
N LEU A 107 -12.61 -0.41 1.38
CA LEU A 107 -13.25 0.91 1.24
C LEU A 107 -14.37 0.91 0.20
N ALA A 108 -14.20 0.16 -0.89
CA ALA A 108 -15.22 0.03 -1.94
C ALA A 108 -16.50 -0.66 -1.48
N SER A 109 -16.52 -1.31 -0.31
CA SER A 109 -17.73 -1.90 0.28
C SER A 109 -18.81 -0.85 0.64
N GLY A 110 -18.43 0.41 0.77
CA GLY A 110 -19.28 1.50 1.23
C GLY A 110 -19.52 1.56 2.74
N LEU A 111 -18.98 0.62 3.52
CA LEU A 111 -19.14 0.57 4.99
C LEU A 111 -18.47 1.75 5.71
N PHE A 112 -17.54 2.42 5.06
CA PHE A 112 -16.77 3.55 5.61
C PHE A 112 -17.27 4.91 5.09
N GLY A 113 -18.44 4.96 4.43
CA GLY A 113 -18.99 6.19 3.89
C GLY A 113 -18.27 6.73 2.64
N ILE A 114 -17.33 5.96 2.09
CA ILE A 114 -16.60 6.29 0.87
C ILE A 114 -17.21 5.53 -0.32
N THR A 115 -17.40 6.23 -1.43
CA THR A 115 -17.81 5.66 -2.71
C THR A 115 -16.72 5.98 -3.73
N PRO A 116 -15.71 5.13 -3.91
CA PRO A 116 -14.65 5.39 -4.86
C PRO A 116 -15.17 5.28 -6.31
N LYS A 117 -14.59 6.07 -7.22
CA LYS A 117 -14.80 5.92 -8.66
C LYS A 117 -14.33 4.55 -9.14
N THR A 118 -13.16 4.14 -8.67
CA THR A 118 -12.54 2.84 -8.97
C THR A 118 -11.46 2.53 -7.95
N VAL A 119 -11.15 1.24 -7.79
CA VAL A 119 -10.02 0.75 -7.01
C VAL A 119 -9.06 0.02 -7.94
N ILE A 120 -7.80 0.39 -7.92
CA ILE A 120 -6.73 -0.23 -8.69
C ILE A 120 -5.81 -0.97 -7.71
N THR A 121 -5.52 -2.24 -7.98
CA THR A 121 -4.68 -3.03 -7.10
C THR A 121 -3.59 -3.77 -7.87
N ALA A 122 -2.45 -3.96 -7.23
CA ALA A 122 -1.45 -4.92 -7.69
C ALA A 122 -0.98 -5.82 -6.55
N GLY A 123 -0.89 -7.13 -6.81
CA GLY A 123 -0.34 -8.12 -5.89
C GLY A 123 -1.21 -8.40 -4.65
N VAL A 124 -2.53 -8.30 -4.74
CA VAL A 124 -3.43 -8.64 -3.63
C VAL A 124 -3.53 -10.15 -3.49
N LYS A 125 -3.07 -10.69 -2.36
CA LYS A 125 -3.17 -12.13 -2.07
C LYS A 125 -4.64 -12.54 -1.96
N VAL A 126 -5.05 -13.57 -2.71
CA VAL A 126 -6.43 -14.07 -2.75
C VAL A 126 -6.66 -15.10 -1.66
N ASP A 127 -5.89 -16.15 -1.71
CA ASP A 127 -6.00 -17.28 -0.78
C ASP A 127 -4.71 -17.45 0.01
N TRP A 128 -4.84 -17.75 1.29
CA TRP A 128 -3.73 -18.05 2.17
C TRP A 128 -3.75 -19.53 2.53
N THR A 129 -2.64 -20.21 2.33
CA THR A 129 -2.48 -21.59 2.79
C THR A 129 -2.33 -21.64 4.32
N ALA A 130 -2.57 -22.80 4.92
CA ALA A 130 -2.35 -23.01 6.35
C ALA A 130 -0.89 -22.72 6.78
N GLU A 131 0.07 -23.01 5.90
CA GLU A 131 1.50 -22.75 6.16
C GLU A 131 1.79 -21.23 6.14
N GLU A 132 1.22 -20.50 5.17
CA GLU A 132 1.36 -19.04 5.11
C GLU A 132 0.71 -18.37 6.31
N HIS A 133 -0.49 -18.80 6.73
CA HIS A 133 -1.12 -18.31 7.96
C HIS A 133 -0.25 -18.59 9.20
N ALA A 134 0.33 -19.78 9.31
CA ALA A 134 1.27 -20.10 10.40
C ALA A 134 2.53 -19.22 10.35
N GLY A 135 3.00 -18.87 9.17
CA GLY A 135 4.09 -17.91 8.96
C GLY A 135 3.72 -16.51 9.45
N MET A 136 2.52 -16.02 9.11
CA MET A 136 2.01 -14.71 9.60
C MET A 136 1.82 -14.71 11.12
N ALA A 137 1.28 -15.77 11.70
CA ALA A 137 1.16 -15.91 13.16
C ALA A 137 2.54 -15.79 13.85
N LYS A 138 3.56 -16.49 13.34
CA LYS A 138 4.92 -16.37 13.86
C LYS A 138 5.48 -14.96 13.72
N LEU A 139 5.19 -14.27 12.62
CA LEU A 139 5.63 -12.88 12.42
C LEU A 139 4.99 -11.93 13.43
N ILE A 140 3.69 -12.09 13.71
CA ILE A 140 2.94 -11.29 14.69
C ILE A 140 3.57 -11.41 16.08
N ASP A 141 3.91 -12.63 16.50
CA ASP A 141 4.47 -12.92 17.83
C ASP A 141 5.99 -12.70 17.92
N MET A 142 6.64 -12.34 16.81
CA MET A 142 8.08 -12.19 16.78
C MET A 142 8.54 -10.98 17.60
N PRO A 143 9.50 -11.13 18.51
CA PRO A 143 10.06 -10.01 19.25
C PRO A 143 10.75 -9.04 18.27
N VAL A 144 10.72 -7.75 18.63
CA VAL A 144 11.38 -6.71 17.85
C VAL A 144 12.86 -7.03 17.71
N ARG A 145 13.32 -7.15 16.46
CA ARG A 145 14.75 -7.32 16.16
C ARG A 145 15.43 -5.97 16.10
N TRP A 146 16.49 -5.85 16.89
CA TRP A 146 17.35 -4.67 16.93
C TRP A 146 18.66 -4.92 16.18
N PHE A 147 19.17 -3.88 15.53
CA PHE A 147 20.41 -3.88 14.76
C PHE A 147 21.37 -2.84 15.34
N ASP A 148 22.67 -3.05 15.16
CA ASP A 148 23.72 -2.15 15.64
C ASP A 148 23.93 -0.95 14.74
N SER A 149 23.53 -1.04 13.46
CA SER A 149 23.61 0.05 12.50
C SER A 149 22.33 0.25 11.72
N ASP A 150 22.13 1.46 11.18
CA ASP A 150 21.02 1.77 10.29
C ASP A 150 21.12 0.99 8.98
N MET A 151 22.34 0.74 8.49
CA MET A 151 22.56 -0.01 7.26
C MET A 151 22.08 -1.45 7.38
N GLU A 152 22.40 -2.16 8.48
CA GLU A 152 21.88 -3.52 8.71
C GLU A 152 20.35 -3.55 8.77
N ALA A 153 19.74 -2.54 9.38
CA ALA A 153 18.29 -2.42 9.44
C ALA A 153 17.67 -2.16 8.05
N ARG A 154 18.30 -1.31 7.22
CA ARG A 154 17.87 -1.03 5.84
C ARG A 154 18.03 -2.24 4.91
N GLU A 155 19.14 -2.96 5.02
CA GLU A 155 19.30 -4.25 4.31
C GLU A 155 18.18 -5.22 4.66
N ARG A 156 17.80 -5.27 5.95
CA ARG A 156 16.66 -6.07 6.39
C ARG A 156 15.34 -5.55 5.83
N PHE A 157 15.15 -4.23 5.79
CA PHE A 157 13.94 -3.61 5.21
C PHE A 157 13.75 -3.99 3.74
N VAL A 158 14.77 -3.78 2.89
CA VAL A 158 14.65 -4.11 1.46
C VAL A 158 14.46 -5.61 1.23
N LEU A 159 14.98 -6.46 2.13
CA LEU A 159 14.77 -7.89 2.08
C LEU A 159 13.30 -8.28 2.39
N VAL A 160 12.73 -7.77 3.49
CA VAL A 160 11.37 -8.18 3.93
C VAL A 160 10.27 -7.57 3.10
N THR A 161 10.53 -6.45 2.42
CA THR A 161 9.61 -5.81 1.47
C THR A 161 9.73 -6.38 0.05
N GLY A 162 10.66 -7.33 -0.17
CA GLY A 162 10.90 -7.90 -1.50
C GLY A 162 11.58 -6.94 -2.48
N LEU A 163 12.25 -5.89 -1.98
CA LEU A 163 12.88 -4.84 -2.78
C LEU A 163 14.40 -5.02 -2.95
N LYS A 164 14.98 -6.10 -2.41
CA LYS A 164 16.44 -6.31 -2.35
C LYS A 164 17.15 -6.15 -3.70
N ASP A 165 16.51 -6.58 -4.79
CA ASP A 165 17.13 -6.55 -6.12
C ASP A 165 16.74 -5.29 -6.93
N THR A 166 15.91 -4.43 -6.34
CA THR A 166 15.35 -3.24 -7.01
C THR A 166 15.77 -1.93 -6.34
N VAL A 167 15.94 -1.95 -5.02
CA VAL A 167 16.21 -0.76 -4.21
C VAL A 167 17.51 -0.94 -3.41
N ALA A 168 18.42 0.02 -3.54
CA ALA A 168 19.65 0.03 -2.76
C ALA A 168 19.35 0.36 -1.28
N PRO A 169 19.99 -0.31 -0.30
CA PRO A 169 19.83 0.00 1.12
C PRO A 169 20.20 1.45 1.47
N GLU A 170 21.08 2.08 0.70
CA GLU A 170 21.51 3.47 0.88
C GLU A 170 20.44 4.49 0.49
N SER A 171 19.41 4.09 -0.24
CA SER A 171 18.37 4.97 -0.79
C SER A 171 17.54 5.67 0.31
N ASP A 172 16.94 6.79 -0.07
CA ASP A 172 15.98 7.49 0.82
C ASP A 172 14.73 6.62 1.09
N LEU A 173 14.30 5.81 0.12
CA LEU A 173 13.22 4.85 0.34
C LEU A 173 13.55 3.88 1.49
N ALA A 174 14.72 3.23 1.45
CA ALA A 174 15.12 2.30 2.50
C ALA A 174 15.23 2.96 3.88
N ARG A 175 15.63 4.24 3.92
CA ARG A 175 15.71 5.03 5.15
C ARG A 175 14.37 5.21 5.83
N THR A 176 13.26 5.35 5.08
CA THR A 176 11.92 5.50 5.68
C THR A 176 11.40 4.22 6.33
N GLY A 177 11.97 3.07 6.00
CA GLY A 177 11.57 1.76 6.53
C GLY A 177 12.21 1.39 7.87
N VAL A 178 13.05 2.27 8.45
CA VAL A 178 13.79 1.99 9.69
C VAL A 178 13.67 3.15 10.68
N VAL A 179 13.83 2.85 11.97
CA VAL A 179 13.76 3.83 13.05
C VAL A 179 14.84 3.55 14.09
N GLU A 180 15.47 4.62 14.57
CA GLU A 180 16.45 4.58 15.68
C GLU A 180 15.72 4.73 17.02
N LYS A 181 16.17 3.96 18.01
CA LYS A 181 15.78 4.13 19.41
C LYS A 181 16.92 3.69 20.33
N ASN A 182 17.40 4.60 21.17
CA ASN A 182 18.45 4.34 22.16
C ASN A 182 19.75 3.79 21.54
N GLY A 183 20.18 4.32 20.40
CA GLY A 183 21.40 3.93 19.70
C GLY A 183 21.31 2.60 18.95
N LYS A 184 20.13 2.00 18.84
CA LYS A 184 19.86 0.80 18.08
C LYS A 184 18.81 1.08 17.00
N TRP A 185 18.84 0.29 15.96
CA TRP A 185 17.95 0.42 14.81
C TRP A 185 16.98 -0.78 14.73
N ARG A 186 15.79 -0.57 14.22
CA ARG A 186 14.82 -1.61 13.93
C ARG A 186 14.02 -1.25 12.69
N LEU A 187 13.28 -2.21 12.13
CA LEU A 187 12.25 -1.89 11.16
C LEU A 187 11.20 -0.94 11.77
N ALA A 188 10.77 0.03 10.98
CA ALA A 188 9.72 0.96 11.39
C ALA A 188 8.37 0.23 11.55
N ALA A 189 8.11 -0.76 10.68
CA ALA A 189 6.87 -1.52 10.71
C ALA A 189 6.70 -2.32 12.01
N ASP A 190 5.46 -2.32 12.52
CA ASP A 190 5.03 -3.22 13.60
C ASP A 190 4.66 -4.58 13.00
N SER A 191 5.28 -5.66 13.47
CA SER A 191 4.99 -7.02 12.99
C SER A 191 3.52 -7.42 13.18
N ARG A 192 2.82 -6.84 14.16
CA ARG A 192 1.38 -7.07 14.40
C ARG A 192 0.50 -6.61 13.24
N ALA A 193 1.00 -5.73 12.36
CA ALA A 193 0.28 -5.37 11.13
C ALA A 193 0.04 -6.56 10.20
N ALA A 194 0.78 -7.66 10.35
CA ALA A 194 0.53 -8.91 9.63
C ALA A 194 -0.84 -9.56 9.92
N THR A 195 -1.59 -9.08 10.93
CA THR A 195 -2.98 -9.50 11.18
C THR A 195 -3.91 -9.25 10.00
N VAL A 196 -3.55 -8.38 9.05
CA VAL A 196 -4.30 -8.20 7.79
C VAL A 196 -4.41 -9.49 6.97
N ALA A 197 -3.49 -10.43 7.12
CA ALA A 197 -3.54 -11.74 6.46
C ALA A 197 -4.70 -12.64 6.90
N TYR A 198 -5.37 -12.32 8.01
CA TYR A 198 -6.57 -13.05 8.45
C TYR A 198 -7.87 -12.54 7.82
N ALA A 199 -7.81 -11.49 7.02
CA ALA A 199 -8.98 -11.01 6.28
C ALA A 199 -9.29 -11.94 5.10
N ASP A 200 -10.56 -12.28 4.90
CA ASP A 200 -11.00 -13.04 3.74
C ASP A 200 -11.09 -12.11 2.52
N THR A 201 -10.11 -12.23 1.62
CA THR A 201 -10.04 -11.39 0.41
C THR A 201 -11.24 -11.63 -0.51
N ARG A 202 -11.74 -12.87 -0.61
CA ARG A 202 -12.87 -13.19 -1.48
C ARG A 202 -14.15 -12.53 -1.00
N ASP A 203 -14.41 -12.55 0.29
CA ASP A 203 -15.60 -11.93 0.87
C ASP A 203 -15.51 -10.40 0.81
N ILE A 204 -14.33 -9.82 1.05
CA ILE A 204 -14.09 -8.38 0.90
C ILE A 204 -14.30 -7.96 -0.56
N TYR A 205 -13.78 -8.72 -1.53
CA TYR A 205 -13.97 -8.43 -2.95
C TYR A 205 -15.45 -8.49 -3.35
N ARG A 206 -16.20 -9.53 -2.91
CA ARG A 206 -17.65 -9.66 -3.17
C ARG A 206 -18.47 -8.51 -2.57
N ALA A 207 -18.00 -7.91 -1.47
CA ALA A 207 -18.67 -6.78 -0.83
C ALA A 207 -18.40 -5.43 -1.53
N ALA A 208 -17.45 -5.36 -2.46
CA ALA A 208 -17.13 -4.15 -3.19
C ALA A 208 -18.32 -3.70 -4.06
N ARG A 209 -18.61 -2.40 -4.03
CA ARG A 209 -19.71 -1.76 -4.78
C ARG A 209 -19.21 -0.84 -5.89
N ALA A 210 -17.91 -0.59 -5.94
CA ALA A 210 -17.25 0.17 -6.99
C ALA A 210 -16.43 -0.78 -7.89
N PRO A 211 -16.10 -0.39 -9.12
CA PRO A 211 -15.21 -1.15 -9.98
C PRO A 211 -13.85 -1.40 -9.32
N VAL A 212 -13.38 -2.64 -9.39
CA VAL A 212 -12.05 -3.02 -8.89
C VAL A 212 -11.23 -3.57 -10.07
N VAL A 213 -10.08 -3.00 -10.30
CA VAL A 213 -9.09 -3.50 -11.27
C VAL A 213 -8.04 -4.30 -10.50
N LEU A 214 -8.01 -5.61 -10.74
CA LEU A 214 -7.03 -6.52 -10.16
C LEU A 214 -5.86 -6.69 -11.13
N ALA A 215 -4.62 -6.56 -10.62
CA ALA A 215 -3.42 -6.83 -11.39
C ALA A 215 -2.37 -7.55 -10.55
N ALA A 216 -1.46 -8.27 -11.21
CA ALA A 216 -0.25 -8.82 -10.62
C ALA A 216 0.89 -8.74 -11.62
N GLY A 217 2.12 -8.69 -11.15
CA GLY A 217 3.29 -8.86 -12.01
C GLY A 217 3.33 -10.28 -12.57
N GLU A 218 3.69 -10.46 -13.83
CA GLU A 218 3.84 -11.80 -14.43
C GLU A 218 4.92 -12.65 -13.77
N ARG A 219 5.87 -12.02 -13.04
CA ARG A 219 6.92 -12.68 -12.27
C ARG A 219 6.64 -12.66 -10.76
N ASP A 220 5.45 -12.23 -10.34
CA ASP A 220 5.06 -12.25 -8.93
C ASP A 220 4.99 -13.70 -8.43
N ARG A 221 5.73 -14.00 -7.35
CA ARG A 221 5.78 -15.33 -6.73
C ARG A 221 4.80 -15.49 -5.56
N MET A 222 4.16 -14.41 -5.14
CA MET A 222 3.21 -14.40 -4.04
C MET A 222 1.76 -14.47 -4.54
N VAL A 223 1.50 -13.87 -5.72
CA VAL A 223 0.17 -13.77 -6.31
C VAL A 223 0.30 -13.95 -7.82
N THR A 224 -0.40 -14.90 -8.40
CA THR A 224 -0.43 -15.09 -9.84
C THR A 224 -1.65 -14.41 -10.47
N VAL A 225 -1.55 -14.10 -11.76
CA VAL A 225 -2.68 -13.56 -12.52
C VAL A 225 -3.85 -14.54 -12.52
N GLU A 226 -3.56 -15.83 -12.63
CA GLU A 226 -4.57 -16.91 -12.61
C GLU A 226 -5.32 -16.96 -11.27
N GLU A 227 -4.64 -16.76 -10.14
CA GLU A 227 -5.30 -16.65 -8.84
C GLU A 227 -6.27 -15.45 -8.82
N LEU A 228 -5.84 -14.28 -9.30
CA LEU A 228 -6.71 -13.10 -9.40
C LEU A 228 -7.90 -13.35 -10.34
N GLN A 229 -7.70 -14.07 -11.43
CA GLN A 229 -8.77 -14.42 -12.39
C GLN A 229 -9.83 -15.35 -11.79
N THR A 230 -9.56 -15.98 -10.66
CA THR A 230 -10.60 -16.71 -9.89
C THR A 230 -11.57 -15.75 -9.17
N LEU A 231 -11.19 -14.48 -8.96
CA LEU A 231 -12.06 -13.42 -8.45
C LEU A 231 -12.70 -12.64 -9.59
N ASP A 232 -11.90 -12.22 -10.55
CA ASP A 232 -12.32 -11.45 -11.71
C ASP A 232 -11.57 -11.91 -12.96
N PRO A 233 -12.26 -12.51 -13.95
CA PRO A 233 -11.64 -12.93 -15.21
C PRO A 233 -10.93 -11.80 -15.98
N ALA A 234 -11.25 -10.52 -15.68
CA ALA A 234 -10.61 -9.35 -16.28
C ALA A 234 -9.29 -8.94 -15.59
N ALA A 235 -8.84 -9.69 -14.56
CA ALA A 235 -7.57 -9.44 -13.89
C ALA A 235 -6.39 -9.44 -14.88
N ARG A 236 -5.45 -8.52 -14.70
CA ARG A 236 -4.40 -8.17 -15.67
C ARG A 236 -3.01 -8.60 -15.19
N GLY A 237 -2.20 -9.10 -16.12
CA GLY A 237 -0.75 -9.27 -15.93
C GLY A 237 0.00 -7.98 -16.25
N LEU A 238 0.94 -7.60 -15.38
CA LEU A 238 1.90 -6.53 -15.65
C LEU A 238 3.21 -7.16 -16.13
N SER A 239 3.56 -6.90 -17.39
CA SER A 239 4.66 -7.61 -18.04
C SER A 239 6.03 -7.27 -17.47
N GLY A 240 6.84 -8.30 -17.25
CA GLY A 240 8.24 -8.17 -16.88
C GLY A 240 8.50 -7.69 -15.45
N VAL A 241 7.49 -7.61 -14.59
CA VAL A 241 7.63 -7.18 -13.19
C VAL A 241 7.20 -8.27 -12.20
N GLY A 242 7.70 -8.17 -10.97
CA GLY A 242 7.37 -9.05 -9.85
C GLY A 242 6.30 -8.44 -8.94
N HIS A 243 6.41 -8.75 -7.63
CA HIS A 243 5.42 -8.34 -6.63
C HIS A 243 5.32 -6.83 -6.45
N ASN A 244 6.45 -6.12 -6.53
CA ASN A 244 6.51 -4.66 -6.37
C ASN A 244 6.41 -3.92 -7.71
N ALA A 245 5.43 -4.24 -8.52
CA ALA A 245 5.27 -3.71 -9.89
C ALA A 245 5.35 -2.18 -9.96
N HIS A 246 4.82 -1.46 -8.98
CA HIS A 246 4.83 0.01 -8.87
C HIS A 246 6.23 0.59 -8.61
N VAL A 247 7.17 -0.20 -8.08
CA VAL A 247 8.58 0.17 -7.91
C VAL A 247 9.41 -0.29 -9.10
N GLU A 248 9.15 -1.50 -9.60
CA GLU A 248 9.90 -2.11 -10.70
C GLU A 248 9.61 -1.45 -12.06
N ASN A 249 8.36 -1.02 -12.28
CA ASN A 249 7.93 -0.29 -13.47
C ASN A 249 6.81 0.70 -13.12
N PRO A 250 7.15 1.89 -12.59
CA PRO A 250 6.17 2.91 -12.23
C PRO A 250 5.28 3.35 -13.38
N GLN A 251 5.80 3.35 -14.61
CA GLN A 251 5.04 3.74 -15.80
C GLN A 251 3.90 2.75 -16.10
N ALA A 252 4.15 1.44 -16.01
CA ALA A 252 3.10 0.43 -16.20
C ALA A 252 2.01 0.53 -15.13
N PHE A 253 2.38 0.85 -13.89
CA PHE A 253 1.40 1.06 -12.83
C PHE A 253 0.60 2.36 -13.05
N TRP A 254 1.25 3.43 -13.51
CA TRP A 254 0.56 4.65 -13.89
C TRP A 254 -0.47 4.41 -15.01
N GLU A 255 -0.10 3.68 -16.06
CA GLU A 255 -1.01 3.33 -17.16
C GLU A 255 -2.25 2.59 -16.67
N LEU A 256 -2.09 1.70 -15.69
CA LEU A 256 -3.20 1.02 -15.03
C LEU A 256 -4.12 2.01 -14.29
N ILE A 257 -3.55 3.00 -13.58
CA ILE A 257 -4.31 4.07 -12.92
C ILE A 257 -5.04 4.92 -13.95
N ALA A 258 -4.35 5.39 -14.99
CA ALA A 258 -4.89 6.28 -16.00
C ALA A 258 -6.07 5.65 -16.75
N ASP A 259 -5.91 4.39 -17.20
CA ASP A 259 -6.95 3.62 -17.86
C ASP A 259 -8.20 3.49 -16.97
N ALA A 260 -8.02 3.00 -15.74
CA ALA A 260 -9.13 2.79 -14.81
C ALA A 260 -9.81 4.10 -14.35
N ALA A 261 -9.04 5.18 -14.24
CA ALA A 261 -9.56 6.51 -13.91
C ALA A 261 -10.19 7.24 -15.09
N GLY A 262 -10.01 6.74 -16.33
CA GLY A 262 -10.49 7.39 -17.56
C GLY A 262 -9.75 8.69 -17.85
N ILE A 263 -8.43 8.71 -17.60
CA ILE A 263 -7.55 9.86 -17.92
C ILE A 263 -6.92 9.58 -19.28
N SER A 264 -7.22 10.44 -20.25
CA SER A 264 -6.60 10.40 -21.55
C SER A 264 -5.18 10.97 -21.47
N GLU A 265 -4.23 10.35 -22.16
CA GLU A 265 -2.87 10.87 -22.33
C GLU A 265 -2.84 12.22 -23.06
#